data_a8caa3c408dfaa87afc6618209f9e407
#
_entry.id   a8caa3c408dfaa87afc6618209f9e407
#
_cell.length_a   1.000
_cell.length_b   1.000
_cell.length_c   1.000
_cell.angle_alpha   90.00
_cell.angle_beta   90.00
_cell.angle_gamma   90.00
#
_symmetry.space_group_name_H-M   'P 1'
#
loop_
_entity.id
_entity.type
_entity.pdbx_description
1 polymer ?
#
loop_
_entity_poly.entity_id
_entity_poly.type
_entity_poly.pdbx_seq_one_letter_code
_entity_poly.pdbx_strand_id
1 'polypeptide(L)'
;MRKLKRLAAIGAATVLAAGLLAGCGGGGSSAPETQAADNGDSAQGGGSGDGAGVEKIDLVFSHINAETHTWHKMAVKFKELIEEKSGGNITVTIYPNNQLGSEIETVQSAIAGMGDCDIVLTGESMQTYVEELGIIGMPYAITSDEHMEAVLNGDVGKELDELMLGAGLRNLGAIRRGPRNVTANKEIHTPDDLQGFIIRTPESSMTMAAFEAMGAKPTPMAFSEIFTSLQQGVIHGQENPLANIYDASLFEVQDYVIETEHLRARVYMAISEGRFSSFSPEAQAMIQECATEAINYEHELFLEEEATLKSTLQEKGMTFIEVDQAPFKEKAVAGVLNVLTDKQKAIYEKIVAADPQA
;
A
#
# COMPACT_ATOMS: atom_id res chain seq x y z
N MET A 1 13.54 -49.47 10.21
CA MET A 1 14.19 -50.23 9.14
C MET A 1 13.26 -50.32 7.94
N ARG A 2 13.49 -49.53 6.93
CA ARG A 2 13.20 -49.85 5.52
C ARG A 2 13.87 -48.81 4.63
N LYS A 3 14.68 -49.33 3.73
CA LYS A 3 15.75 -48.70 2.95
C LYS A 3 15.24 -47.91 1.74
N LEU A 4 16.03 -46.86 1.46
CA LEU A 4 16.32 -46.19 0.18
C LEU A 4 15.84 -46.88 -1.10
N LYS A 5 15.36 -46.06 -2.07
CA LYS A 5 15.79 -46.19 -3.48
C LYS A 5 15.90 -44.79 -4.11
N ARG A 6 17.15 -44.42 -4.43
CA ARG A 6 17.52 -43.33 -5.36
C ARG A 6 17.32 -43.87 -6.77
N LEU A 7 16.82 -43.04 -7.70
CA LEU A 7 16.99 -43.19 -9.11
C LEU A 7 17.40 -41.84 -9.70
N ALA A 8 18.64 -41.79 -10.15
CA ALA A 8 19.19 -40.75 -11.00
C ALA A 8 18.82 -41.11 -12.47
N ALA A 9 18.52 -40.10 -13.27
CA ALA A 9 18.54 -40.21 -14.73
C ALA A 9 19.21 -38.95 -15.30
N ILE A 10 20.32 -39.20 -15.92
CA ILE A 10 21.23 -38.29 -16.68
C ILE A 10 20.78 -38.40 -18.15
N GLY A 11 20.93 -37.34 -18.90
CA GLY A 11 20.98 -37.30 -20.34
C GLY A 11 20.25 -36.11 -20.94
N ALA A 12 20.71 -35.30 -21.78
CA ALA A 12 21.89 -35.09 -22.57
C ALA A 12 21.58 -33.82 -23.40
N ALA A 13 22.54 -32.99 -23.54
CA ALA A 13 22.54 -31.79 -24.37
C ALA A 13 22.59 -32.17 -25.87
N THR A 14 21.90 -31.35 -26.71
CA THR A 14 22.32 -31.24 -28.12
C THR A 14 22.19 -29.79 -28.57
N VAL A 15 23.34 -29.25 -28.90
CA VAL A 15 23.61 -28.01 -29.62
C VAL A 15 23.51 -28.29 -31.11
N LEU A 16 22.87 -27.45 -31.90
CA LEU A 16 23.20 -27.30 -33.31
C LEU A 16 22.96 -25.87 -33.79
N ALA A 17 24.01 -25.36 -34.42
CA ALA A 17 24.29 -24.02 -34.87
C ALA A 17 23.90 -23.79 -36.35
N ALA A 18 23.74 -22.55 -36.68
CA ALA A 18 24.15 -21.81 -37.89
C ALA A 18 23.41 -22.04 -39.20
N GLY A 19 23.04 -20.94 -39.83
CA GLY A 19 22.71 -20.78 -41.23
C GLY A 19 22.46 -19.34 -41.62
N LEU A 20 23.53 -18.63 -41.93
CA LEU A 20 23.59 -17.37 -42.68
C LEU A 20 23.24 -17.63 -44.14
N LEU A 21 22.44 -16.79 -44.80
CA LEU A 21 22.68 -16.42 -46.20
C LEU A 21 22.01 -15.08 -46.53
N ALA A 22 22.82 -14.24 -47.10
CA ALA A 22 22.52 -12.92 -47.63
C ALA A 22 21.92 -13.01 -49.05
N GLY A 23 21.15 -12.02 -49.42
CA GLY A 23 20.67 -11.83 -50.80
C GLY A 23 20.36 -10.36 -51.07
N CYS A 24 21.23 -9.70 -51.78
CA CYS A 24 21.16 -8.36 -52.35
C CYS A 24 20.30 -8.29 -53.62
N GLY A 25 19.74 -7.12 -53.94
CA GLY A 25 19.32 -6.61 -55.24
C GLY A 25 17.98 -5.87 -55.13
N GLY A 26 17.74 -4.62 -55.44
CA GLY A 26 18.39 -3.69 -56.33
C GLY A 26 17.34 -3.04 -57.23
N GLY A 27 17.21 -1.68 -57.22
CA GLY A 27 16.62 -0.86 -58.28
C GLY A 27 15.11 -0.59 -58.15
N GLY A 28 14.59 0.64 -58.08
CA GLY A 28 14.79 1.81 -58.80
C GLY A 28 13.48 2.55 -59.10
N SER A 29 13.37 3.79 -58.71
CA SER A 29 12.77 4.92 -59.42
C SER A 29 11.28 5.04 -59.75
N SER A 30 10.72 6.11 -59.33
CA SER A 30 9.95 7.19 -59.97
C SER A 30 8.59 7.51 -59.34
N ALA A 31 8.51 8.74 -58.86
CA ALA A 31 7.27 9.48 -58.68
C ALA A 31 6.69 9.92 -60.03
N PRO A 32 5.43 10.26 -60.16
CA PRO A 32 5.10 11.67 -60.34
C PRO A 32 3.91 12.18 -59.51
N GLU A 33 3.96 13.52 -59.38
CA GLU A 33 2.95 14.43 -58.85
C GLU A 33 1.64 14.49 -59.64
N THR A 34 0.69 15.13 -58.92
CA THR A 34 -0.45 16.02 -59.33
C THR A 34 -1.83 15.41 -59.15
N GLN A 35 -2.81 15.97 -58.52
CA GLN A 35 -3.43 17.27 -58.44
C GLN A 35 -4.59 17.27 -57.46
N ALA A 36 -4.87 18.40 -56.84
CA ALA A 36 -6.02 18.69 -55.99
C ALA A 36 -7.35 18.70 -56.75
N ALA A 37 -8.40 18.32 -56.05
CA ALA A 37 -9.76 18.83 -56.32
C ALA A 37 -10.55 18.87 -55.03
N ASP A 38 -10.93 20.06 -54.69
CA ASP A 38 -11.92 20.55 -53.75
C ASP A 38 -13.31 19.98 -54.06
N ASN A 39 -14.05 19.60 -53.01
CA ASN A 39 -15.46 19.95 -52.85
C ASN A 39 -16.00 19.45 -51.51
N GLY A 40 -16.52 20.40 -50.74
CA GLY A 40 -17.18 20.20 -49.49
C GLY A 40 -18.53 19.47 -49.63
N ASP A 41 -18.93 18.85 -48.57
CA ASP A 41 -20.31 18.99 -48.06
C ASP A 41 -20.39 18.64 -46.60
N SER A 42 -21.20 19.43 -45.92
CA SER A 42 -21.50 19.41 -44.49
C SER A 42 -22.41 18.24 -44.18
N ALA A 43 -22.05 17.45 -43.14
CA ALA A 43 -23.03 16.70 -42.40
C ALA A 43 -22.77 16.88 -40.91
N GLN A 44 -23.56 17.72 -40.31
CA GLN A 44 -23.79 17.96 -38.91
C GLN A 44 -24.52 16.75 -38.33
N GLY A 45 -23.98 16.22 -37.26
CA GLY A 45 -24.61 15.11 -36.51
C GLY A 45 -23.88 14.87 -35.18
N GLY A 46 -24.06 15.66 -34.27
CA GLY A 46 -24.63 15.71 -32.93
C GLY A 46 -24.14 14.63 -31.99
N GLY A 47 -23.46 15.06 -30.93
CA GLY A 47 -23.13 14.24 -29.76
C GLY A 47 -21.92 14.84 -29.05
N SER A 48 -21.95 16.12 -28.71
CA SER A 48 -21.00 16.71 -27.76
C SER A 48 -21.42 16.26 -26.38
N GLY A 49 -20.82 15.17 -25.87
CA GLY A 49 -20.58 15.10 -24.45
C GLY A 49 -19.47 16.10 -24.17
N ASP A 50 -19.73 17.15 -23.41
CA ASP A 50 -18.71 18.02 -22.84
C ASP A 50 -17.80 17.20 -21.94
N GLY A 51 -16.86 16.48 -22.55
CA GLY A 51 -15.66 16.01 -21.87
C GLY A 51 -14.86 17.26 -21.51
N ALA A 52 -14.74 17.58 -20.24
CA ALA A 52 -13.90 18.66 -19.76
C ALA A 52 -12.57 18.61 -20.51
N GLY A 53 -12.14 19.78 -21.03
CA GLY A 53 -10.98 19.91 -21.92
C GLY A 53 -9.64 19.68 -21.21
N VAL A 54 -9.49 18.49 -20.56
CA VAL A 54 -8.22 18.07 -19.95
C VAL A 54 -7.36 17.37 -20.99
N GLU A 55 -6.04 17.50 -20.84
CA GLU A 55 -5.04 16.83 -21.65
C GLU A 55 -5.08 15.30 -21.47
N LYS A 56 -4.44 14.57 -22.39
CA LYS A 56 -4.29 13.12 -22.27
C LYS A 56 -3.27 12.78 -21.21
N ILE A 57 -3.68 11.98 -20.22
CA ILE A 57 -2.87 11.53 -19.09
C ILE A 57 -3.07 10.04 -18.91
N ASP A 58 -1.97 9.29 -18.87
CA ASP A 58 -1.96 7.89 -18.47
C ASP A 58 -1.35 7.79 -17.08
N LEU A 59 -2.13 7.28 -16.11
CA LEU A 59 -1.71 7.09 -14.71
C LEU A 59 -1.45 5.61 -14.42
N VAL A 60 -0.39 5.34 -13.69
CA VAL A 60 -0.05 4.02 -13.16
C VAL A 60 -0.32 3.99 -11.67
N PHE A 61 -1.20 3.10 -11.22
CA PHE A 61 -1.57 2.93 -9.82
C PHE A 61 -1.11 1.57 -9.30
N SER A 62 -0.27 1.54 -8.28
CA SER A 62 0.24 0.33 -7.65
C SER A 62 -0.17 0.18 -6.20
N HIS A 63 -0.45 -1.06 -5.79
CA HIS A 63 -0.66 -1.43 -4.39
C HIS A 63 -0.25 -2.88 -4.11
N ILE A 64 -0.06 -3.20 -2.82
CA ILE A 64 0.52 -4.48 -2.39
C ILE A 64 -0.51 -5.61 -2.20
N ASN A 65 -1.80 -5.30 -2.08
CA ASN A 65 -2.85 -6.24 -1.70
C ASN A 65 -3.46 -6.96 -2.91
N ALA A 66 -4.16 -8.06 -2.66
CA ALA A 66 -4.89 -8.82 -3.67
C ALA A 66 -6.09 -8.04 -4.25
N GLU A 67 -6.61 -8.51 -5.37
CA GLU A 67 -7.77 -7.88 -6.04
C GLU A 67 -9.07 -7.98 -5.23
N THR A 68 -9.12 -8.86 -4.24
CA THR A 68 -10.27 -9.01 -3.31
C THR A 68 -10.34 -7.93 -2.25
N HIS A 69 -9.21 -7.30 -1.92
CA HIS A 69 -9.08 -6.30 -0.85
C HIS A 69 -9.82 -4.99 -1.17
N THR A 70 -10.34 -4.29 -0.14
CA THR A 70 -11.04 -2.99 -0.28
C THR A 70 -10.18 -1.95 -1.02
N TRP A 71 -8.86 -1.98 -0.83
CA TRP A 71 -7.94 -1.06 -1.51
C TRP A 71 -7.92 -1.25 -3.03
N HIS A 72 -8.01 -2.50 -3.51
CA HIS A 72 -8.13 -2.74 -4.95
C HIS A 72 -9.49 -2.26 -5.48
N LYS A 73 -10.57 -2.55 -4.75
CA LYS A 73 -11.91 -2.07 -5.12
C LYS A 73 -11.96 -0.54 -5.19
N MET A 74 -11.28 0.15 -4.27
CA MET A 74 -11.11 1.62 -4.32
C MET A 74 -10.32 2.06 -5.56
N ALA A 75 -9.21 1.40 -5.88
CA ALA A 75 -8.42 1.72 -7.06
C ALA A 75 -9.22 1.56 -8.36
N VAL A 76 -10.04 0.50 -8.45
CA VAL A 76 -10.99 0.28 -9.55
C VAL A 76 -12.04 1.39 -9.60
N LYS A 77 -12.61 1.77 -8.44
CA LYS A 77 -13.58 2.87 -8.35
C LYS A 77 -12.97 4.19 -8.80
N PHE A 78 -11.76 4.51 -8.36
CA PHE A 78 -11.02 5.69 -8.82
C PHE A 78 -10.84 5.70 -10.34
N LYS A 79 -10.41 4.57 -10.90
CA LYS A 79 -10.26 4.40 -12.35
C LYS A 79 -11.56 4.67 -13.09
N GLU A 80 -12.66 4.05 -12.68
CA GLU A 80 -13.98 4.23 -13.30
C GLU A 80 -14.41 5.71 -13.28
N LEU A 81 -14.30 6.35 -12.12
CA LEU A 81 -14.70 7.75 -11.94
C LEU A 81 -13.88 8.70 -12.82
N ILE A 82 -12.56 8.56 -12.84
CA ILE A 82 -11.68 9.49 -13.57
C ILE A 82 -11.79 9.28 -15.08
N GLU A 83 -11.88 8.04 -15.55
CA GLU A 83 -12.04 7.72 -16.97
C GLU A 83 -13.39 8.21 -17.50
N GLU A 84 -14.49 8.04 -16.73
CA GLU A 84 -15.80 8.56 -17.07
C GLU A 84 -15.80 10.09 -17.10
N LYS A 85 -15.33 10.74 -16.03
CA LYS A 85 -15.37 12.20 -15.85
C LYS A 85 -14.50 12.94 -16.86
N SER A 86 -13.36 12.37 -17.23
CA SER A 86 -12.44 12.93 -18.24
C SER A 86 -12.86 12.60 -19.67
N GLY A 87 -13.92 11.80 -19.90
CA GLY A 87 -14.29 11.30 -21.21
C GLY A 87 -13.20 10.43 -21.85
N GLY A 88 -12.41 9.72 -21.03
CA GLY A 88 -11.31 8.85 -21.44
C GLY A 88 -10.00 9.59 -21.74
N ASN A 89 -9.89 10.87 -21.40
CA ASN A 89 -8.62 11.60 -21.56
C ASN A 89 -7.63 11.28 -20.43
N ILE A 90 -8.10 10.93 -19.23
CA ILE A 90 -7.26 10.41 -18.14
C ILE A 90 -7.57 8.93 -18.00
N THR A 91 -6.56 8.08 -18.18
CA THR A 91 -6.68 6.62 -18.03
C THR A 91 -5.86 6.13 -16.86
N VAL A 92 -6.27 5.00 -16.23
CA VAL A 92 -5.57 4.42 -15.10
C VAL A 92 -5.29 2.93 -15.36
N THR A 93 -4.03 2.54 -15.26
CA THR A 93 -3.62 1.14 -15.21
C THR A 93 -3.29 0.75 -13.78
N ILE A 94 -3.97 -0.27 -13.25
CA ILE A 94 -3.82 -0.72 -11.87
C ILE A 94 -2.92 -1.95 -11.83
N TYR A 95 -1.94 -1.96 -10.93
CA TYR A 95 -1.03 -3.06 -10.66
C TYR A 95 -1.15 -3.52 -9.20
N PRO A 96 -1.99 -4.53 -8.91
CA PRO A 96 -2.15 -5.10 -7.57
C PRO A 96 -1.03 -6.11 -7.23
N ASN A 97 -1.06 -6.69 -6.02
CA ASN A 97 -0.22 -7.82 -5.61
C ASN A 97 1.29 -7.61 -5.81
N ASN A 98 1.82 -6.44 -5.52
CA ASN A 98 3.25 -6.14 -5.70
C ASN A 98 3.78 -6.34 -7.14
N GLN A 99 2.94 -6.23 -8.17
CA GLN A 99 3.36 -6.46 -9.56
C GLN A 99 4.44 -5.49 -10.04
N LEU A 100 4.49 -4.27 -9.46
CA LEU A 100 5.54 -3.28 -9.74
C LEU A 100 6.66 -3.25 -8.67
N GLY A 101 6.64 -4.17 -7.71
CA GLY A 101 7.58 -4.24 -6.61
C GLY A 101 6.92 -4.05 -5.24
N SER A 102 7.75 -4.03 -4.19
CA SER A 102 7.33 -3.76 -2.81
C SER A 102 6.79 -2.34 -2.64
N GLU A 103 6.13 -2.08 -1.50
CA GLU A 103 5.66 -0.73 -1.17
C GLU A 103 6.78 0.32 -1.28
N ILE A 104 7.96 0.03 -0.73
CA ILE A 104 9.10 0.95 -0.77
C ILE A 104 9.56 1.23 -2.20
N GLU A 105 9.68 0.19 -3.04
CA GLU A 105 10.11 0.35 -4.44
C GLU A 105 9.11 1.18 -5.26
N THR A 106 7.81 0.96 -5.06
CA THR A 106 6.77 1.74 -5.76
C THR A 106 6.69 3.18 -5.26
N VAL A 107 6.86 3.43 -3.97
CA VAL A 107 7.00 4.79 -3.39
C VAL A 107 8.21 5.50 -4.00
N GLN A 108 9.36 4.80 -4.11
CA GLN A 108 10.55 5.37 -4.75
C GLN A 108 10.30 5.74 -6.22
N SER A 109 9.60 4.89 -6.95
CA SER A 109 9.23 5.13 -8.35
C SER A 109 8.32 6.36 -8.48
N ALA A 110 7.32 6.49 -7.60
CA ALA A 110 6.43 7.65 -7.58
C ALA A 110 7.19 8.96 -7.26
N ILE A 111 8.09 8.93 -6.27
CA ILE A 111 8.96 10.08 -5.95
C ILE A 111 9.83 10.48 -7.15
N ALA A 112 10.35 9.50 -7.90
CA ALA A 112 11.16 9.78 -9.09
C ALA A 112 10.38 10.47 -10.21
N GLY A 113 9.05 10.33 -10.27
CA GLY A 113 8.17 11.05 -11.18
C GLY A 113 8.36 10.72 -12.66
N MET A 114 8.85 9.51 -12.97
CA MET A 114 9.15 9.09 -14.34
C MET A 114 7.95 8.45 -15.06
N GLY A 115 6.82 8.24 -14.37
CA GLY A 115 5.60 7.65 -14.92
C GLY A 115 5.55 6.12 -14.86
N ASP A 116 6.56 5.48 -14.28
CA ASP A 116 6.56 4.01 -14.06
C ASP A 116 5.60 3.60 -12.94
N CYS A 117 5.36 4.49 -11.98
CA CYS A 117 4.33 4.41 -10.95
C CYS A 117 3.96 5.84 -10.53
N ASP A 118 2.71 6.23 -10.70
CA ASP A 118 2.25 7.58 -10.36
C ASP A 118 1.54 7.62 -9.02
N ILE A 119 0.66 6.64 -8.74
CA ILE A 119 -0.16 6.57 -7.54
C ILE A 119 0.20 5.33 -6.74
N VAL A 120 0.38 5.51 -5.43
CA VAL A 120 0.72 4.44 -4.48
C VAL A 120 -0.18 4.49 -3.25
N LEU A 121 -0.37 3.34 -2.61
CA LEU A 121 -0.92 3.24 -1.26
C LEU A 121 0.23 2.99 -0.30
N THR A 122 0.45 3.90 0.65
CA THR A 122 1.60 3.84 1.56
C THR A 122 1.26 4.34 2.96
N GLY A 123 2.00 3.87 3.94
CA GLY A 123 1.81 4.20 5.34
C GLY A 123 3.14 4.44 6.06
N GLU A 124 3.36 3.70 7.12
CA GLU A 124 4.54 3.83 7.99
C GLU A 124 5.88 3.60 7.28
N SER A 125 5.90 2.89 6.15
CA SER A 125 7.11 2.66 5.33
C SER A 125 7.67 3.94 4.71
N MET A 126 6.87 5.03 4.67
CA MET A 126 7.34 6.34 4.19
C MET A 126 8.50 6.92 5.02
N GLN A 127 8.71 6.45 6.26
CA GLN A 127 9.87 6.83 7.06
C GLN A 127 11.22 6.57 6.35
N THR A 128 11.25 5.64 5.40
CA THR A 128 12.45 5.34 4.59
C THR A 128 12.89 6.55 3.77
N TYR A 129 11.96 7.43 3.42
CA TYR A 129 12.21 8.64 2.62
C TYR A 129 12.18 9.93 3.45
N VAL A 130 11.33 9.96 4.47
CA VAL A 130 11.22 11.08 5.42
C VAL A 130 11.07 10.50 6.81
N GLU A 131 12.11 10.61 7.64
CA GLU A 131 12.17 10.00 8.96
C GLU A 131 11.01 10.43 9.86
N GLU A 132 10.57 11.69 9.76
CA GLU A 132 9.48 12.25 10.55
C GLU A 132 8.14 11.56 10.26
N LEU A 133 7.91 11.09 9.02
CA LEU A 133 6.69 10.37 8.65
C LEU A 133 6.56 9.01 9.36
N GLY A 134 7.64 8.49 9.95
CA GLY A 134 7.57 7.31 10.81
C GLY A 134 6.61 7.46 11.97
N ILE A 135 6.30 8.71 12.41
CA ILE A 135 5.40 8.98 13.54
C ILE A 135 3.97 8.43 13.33
N ILE A 136 3.52 8.28 12.08
CA ILE A 136 2.23 7.65 11.78
C ILE A 136 2.17 6.17 12.17
N GLY A 137 3.33 5.53 12.32
CA GLY A 137 3.50 4.17 12.81
C GLY A 137 3.78 4.06 14.31
N MET A 138 3.58 5.13 15.09
CA MET A 138 3.77 5.12 16.55
C MET A 138 2.72 4.26 17.25
N PRO A 139 3.10 3.11 17.86
CA PRO A 139 2.16 2.28 18.58
C PRO A 139 1.49 3.02 19.73
N TYR A 140 0.18 2.81 19.87
CA TYR A 140 -0.68 3.38 20.91
C TYR A 140 -0.73 4.93 20.97
N ALA A 141 -0.24 5.64 19.92
CA ALA A 141 -0.33 7.09 19.86
C ALA A 141 -1.77 7.55 19.59
N ILE A 142 -2.51 6.80 18.79
CA ILE A 142 -3.92 7.08 18.45
C ILE A 142 -4.81 6.13 19.26
N THR A 143 -5.79 6.71 19.96
CA THR A 143 -6.64 6.01 20.94
C THR A 143 -7.99 5.61 20.37
N SER A 144 -8.51 6.35 19.37
CA SER A 144 -9.81 6.12 18.76
C SER A 144 -9.88 6.63 17.33
N ASP A 145 -10.96 6.33 16.62
CA ASP A 145 -11.22 6.88 15.29
C ASP A 145 -11.47 8.39 15.34
N GLU A 146 -12.14 8.90 16.37
CA GLU A 146 -12.34 10.34 16.58
C GLU A 146 -11.00 11.06 16.80
N HIS A 147 -10.08 10.44 17.56
CA HIS A 147 -8.74 10.96 17.73
C HIS A 147 -7.97 10.99 16.38
N MET A 148 -8.07 9.93 15.60
CA MET A 148 -7.47 9.87 14.26
C MET A 148 -7.99 11.00 13.36
N GLU A 149 -9.31 11.23 13.32
CA GLU A 149 -9.90 12.31 12.52
C GLU A 149 -9.44 13.69 13.01
N ALA A 150 -9.34 13.89 14.33
CA ALA A 150 -8.80 15.15 14.89
C ALA A 150 -7.34 15.40 14.48
N VAL A 151 -6.52 14.35 14.46
CA VAL A 151 -5.12 14.42 14.01
C VAL A 151 -5.02 14.74 12.53
N LEU A 152 -5.74 14.00 11.67
CA LEU A 152 -5.64 14.14 10.21
C LEU A 152 -6.22 15.48 9.70
N ASN A 153 -7.32 15.94 10.30
CA ASN A 153 -7.95 17.20 9.91
C ASN A 153 -7.35 18.44 10.62
N GLY A 154 -6.43 18.21 11.57
CA GLY A 154 -5.77 19.24 12.36
C GLY A 154 -4.44 19.73 11.79
N ASP A 155 -3.67 20.38 12.62
CA ASP A 155 -2.36 20.92 12.24
C ASP A 155 -1.31 19.81 12.04
N VAL A 156 -1.47 18.65 12.71
CA VAL A 156 -0.59 17.49 12.49
C VAL A 156 -0.78 16.94 11.08
N GLY A 157 -2.02 16.77 10.61
CA GLY A 157 -2.30 16.30 9.25
C GLY A 157 -1.66 17.21 8.20
N LYS A 158 -1.78 18.54 8.36
CA LYS A 158 -1.13 19.52 7.46
C LYS A 158 0.39 19.38 7.47
N GLU A 159 0.99 19.21 8.65
CA GLU A 159 2.44 19.03 8.79
C GLU A 159 2.91 17.73 8.10
N LEU A 160 2.15 16.64 8.23
CA LEU A 160 2.44 15.39 7.54
C LEU A 160 2.29 15.53 6.01
N ASP A 161 1.28 16.24 5.54
CA ASP A 161 1.08 16.54 4.11
C ASP A 161 2.24 17.38 3.53
N GLU A 162 2.73 18.37 4.27
CA GLU A 162 3.89 19.18 3.89
C GLU A 162 5.18 18.33 3.82
N LEU A 163 5.36 17.41 4.76
CA LEU A 163 6.48 16.47 4.76
C LEU A 163 6.42 15.52 3.56
N MET A 164 5.24 14.97 3.24
CA MET A 164 5.03 14.14 2.06
C MET A 164 5.32 14.91 0.77
N LEU A 165 4.78 16.13 0.68
CA LEU A 165 5.00 17.01 -0.46
C LEU A 165 6.48 17.33 -0.66
N GLY A 166 7.19 17.63 0.42
CA GLY A 166 8.63 17.85 0.42
C GLY A 166 9.44 16.64 -0.04
N ALA A 167 8.91 15.43 0.13
CA ALA A 167 9.49 14.18 -0.37
C ALA A 167 9.14 13.90 -1.84
N GLY A 168 8.29 14.68 -2.49
CA GLY A 168 7.85 14.47 -3.87
C GLY A 168 6.56 13.65 -4.00
N LEU A 169 5.80 13.51 -2.93
CA LEU A 169 4.49 12.84 -2.91
C LEU A 169 3.40 13.82 -2.47
N ARG A 170 2.32 13.88 -3.21
CA ARG A 170 1.11 14.59 -2.81
C ARG A 170 0.10 13.62 -2.23
N ASN A 171 -0.39 13.92 -1.03
CA ASN A 171 -1.49 13.21 -0.43
C ASN A 171 -2.81 13.54 -1.14
N LEU A 172 -3.49 12.52 -1.69
CA LEU A 172 -4.83 12.65 -2.26
C LEU A 172 -5.93 12.33 -1.22
N GLY A 173 -5.55 11.74 -0.10
CA GLY A 173 -6.42 11.39 1.01
C GLY A 173 -5.94 10.14 1.73
N ALA A 174 -6.57 9.84 2.87
CA ALA A 174 -6.19 8.73 3.73
C ALA A 174 -7.32 7.71 3.82
N ILE A 175 -7.03 6.45 3.53
CA ILE A 175 -7.95 5.32 3.62
C ILE A 175 -7.94 4.70 5.01
N ARG A 176 -9.06 4.10 5.41
CA ARG A 176 -9.18 3.42 6.70
C ARG A 176 -8.56 2.02 6.64
N ARG A 177 -8.05 1.61 7.77
CA ARG A 177 -7.70 0.21 8.07
C ARG A 177 -7.96 -0.04 9.54
N GLY A 178 -8.33 -1.26 9.91
CA GLY A 178 -8.54 -1.66 11.30
C GLY A 178 -7.26 -1.61 12.14
N PRO A 179 -7.39 -1.76 13.45
CA PRO A 179 -6.24 -1.82 14.34
C PRO A 179 -5.38 -3.04 14.01
N ARG A 180 -4.08 -2.91 14.21
CA ARG A 180 -3.12 -3.99 13.99
C ARG A 180 -3.06 -4.91 15.20
N ASN A 181 -3.09 -6.20 14.94
CA ASN A 181 -3.07 -7.28 15.92
C ASN A 181 -1.92 -8.23 15.65
N VAL A 182 -1.40 -8.87 16.66
CA VAL A 182 -0.36 -9.91 16.51
C VAL A 182 -1.02 -11.23 16.10
N THR A 183 -0.37 -12.00 15.21
CA THR A 183 -0.70 -13.41 14.99
C THR A 183 0.44 -14.31 15.41
N ALA A 184 0.14 -15.51 15.88
CA ALA A 184 1.11 -16.49 16.38
C ALA A 184 0.57 -17.93 16.31
N ASN A 185 1.48 -18.91 16.44
CA ASN A 185 1.14 -20.33 16.68
C ASN A 185 1.35 -20.73 18.16
N LYS A 186 1.30 -19.75 19.04
CA LYS A 186 1.23 -19.93 20.51
C LYS A 186 0.35 -18.87 21.12
N GLU A 187 -0.20 -19.15 22.28
CA GLU A 187 -0.93 -18.15 23.06
C GLU A 187 0.03 -17.08 23.58
N ILE A 188 -0.42 -15.82 23.53
CA ILE A 188 0.25 -14.64 24.06
C ILE A 188 -0.80 -13.86 24.85
N HIS A 189 -0.60 -13.70 26.13
CA HIS A 189 -1.51 -13.01 27.06
C HIS A 189 -0.90 -11.74 27.63
N THR A 190 0.43 -11.69 27.70
CA THR A 190 1.20 -10.58 28.27
C THR A 190 2.41 -10.25 27.40
N PRO A 191 3.02 -9.07 27.53
CA PRO A 191 4.27 -8.77 26.83
C PRO A 191 5.41 -9.74 27.13
N ASP A 192 5.42 -10.38 28.32
CA ASP A 192 6.46 -11.32 28.69
C ASP A 192 6.42 -12.62 27.86
N ASP A 193 5.26 -12.96 27.30
CA ASP A 193 5.11 -14.08 26.37
C ASP A 193 5.78 -13.81 25.02
N LEU A 194 6.11 -12.55 24.71
CA LEU A 194 6.87 -12.16 23.53
C LEU A 194 8.38 -12.33 23.70
N GLN A 195 8.88 -12.74 24.88
CA GLN A 195 10.32 -12.85 25.11
C GLN A 195 10.99 -13.80 24.10
N GLY A 196 11.87 -13.24 23.26
CA GLY A 196 12.58 -13.97 22.22
C GLY A 196 11.74 -14.40 21.01
N PHE A 197 10.48 -13.98 20.92
CA PHE A 197 9.57 -14.25 19.82
C PHE A 197 10.03 -13.50 18.55
N ILE A 198 10.28 -14.23 17.48
CA ILE A 198 10.68 -13.64 16.20
C ILE A 198 9.41 -13.18 15.50
N ILE A 199 9.19 -11.87 15.43
CA ILE A 199 8.01 -11.29 14.83
C ILE A 199 8.40 -10.49 13.57
N ARG A 200 7.69 -10.73 12.47
CA ARG A 200 7.81 -9.85 11.31
C ARG A 200 7.12 -8.53 11.59
N THR A 201 7.79 -7.45 11.23
CA THR A 201 7.21 -6.09 11.18
C THR A 201 7.39 -5.49 9.79
N PRO A 202 6.62 -4.46 9.41
CA PRO A 202 7.02 -3.62 8.28
C PRO A 202 8.34 -2.91 8.60
N GLU A 203 8.92 -2.24 7.61
CA GLU A 203 10.12 -1.41 7.82
C GLU A 203 9.74 -0.11 8.55
N SER A 204 9.43 -0.26 9.84
CA SER A 204 9.05 0.81 10.76
C SER A 204 9.91 0.76 12.01
N SER A 205 10.76 1.78 12.20
CA SER A 205 11.65 1.88 13.37
C SER A 205 10.86 1.91 14.68
N MET A 206 9.69 2.55 14.69
CA MET A 206 8.84 2.66 15.88
C MET A 206 8.16 1.33 16.20
N THR A 207 7.64 0.61 15.20
CA THR A 207 7.07 -0.72 15.41
C THR A 207 8.15 -1.70 15.91
N MET A 208 9.35 -1.65 15.33
CA MET A 208 10.48 -2.46 15.79
C MET A 208 10.84 -2.14 17.24
N ALA A 209 11.04 -0.87 17.60
CA ALA A 209 11.38 -0.46 18.95
C ALA A 209 10.31 -0.87 19.98
N ALA A 210 9.02 -0.80 19.62
CA ALA A 210 7.93 -1.25 20.47
C ALA A 210 8.01 -2.75 20.75
N PHE A 211 8.19 -3.58 19.74
CA PHE A 211 8.30 -5.04 19.91
C PHE A 211 9.59 -5.46 20.61
N GLU A 212 10.71 -4.77 20.36
CA GLU A 212 11.96 -4.97 21.14
C GLU A 212 11.75 -4.68 22.64
N ALA A 213 11.08 -3.58 22.95
CA ALA A 213 10.78 -3.22 24.34
C ALA A 213 9.85 -4.22 25.05
N MET A 214 9.01 -4.92 24.28
CA MET A 214 8.18 -6.02 24.76
C MET A 214 8.94 -7.36 24.83
N GLY A 215 10.21 -7.39 24.43
CA GLY A 215 11.08 -8.58 24.50
C GLY A 215 11.10 -9.45 23.24
N ALA A 216 10.37 -9.06 22.19
CA ALA A 216 10.39 -9.75 20.91
C ALA A 216 11.67 -9.45 20.11
N LYS A 217 11.84 -10.18 19.01
CA LYS A 217 12.90 -9.99 18.02
C LYS A 217 12.25 -9.58 16.69
N PRO A 218 12.00 -8.29 16.47
CA PRO A 218 11.41 -7.83 15.21
C PRO A 218 12.36 -8.10 14.04
N THR A 219 11.77 -8.53 12.94
CA THR A 219 12.47 -8.82 11.68
C THR A 219 11.72 -8.10 10.56
N PRO A 220 12.23 -6.94 10.08
CA PRO A 220 11.58 -6.20 9.01
C PRO A 220 11.67 -6.98 7.70
N MET A 221 10.54 -7.05 6.98
CA MET A 221 10.47 -7.63 5.62
C MET A 221 9.22 -7.17 4.88
N ALA A 222 9.23 -7.29 3.55
CA ALA A 222 8.10 -6.95 2.69
C ALA A 222 6.85 -7.78 3.03
N PHE A 223 5.66 -7.23 2.75
CA PHE A 223 4.39 -7.91 3.03
C PHE A 223 4.26 -9.25 2.27
N SER A 224 4.73 -9.29 1.01
CA SER A 224 4.71 -10.49 0.16
C SER A 224 5.52 -11.68 0.68
N GLU A 225 6.46 -11.45 1.62
CA GLU A 225 7.32 -12.49 2.17
C GLU A 225 6.75 -13.17 3.42
N ILE A 226 5.68 -12.60 4.01
CA ILE A 226 5.15 -13.02 5.33
C ILE A 226 4.71 -14.48 5.30
N PHE A 227 3.82 -14.84 4.36
CA PHE A 227 3.23 -16.18 4.31
C PHE A 227 4.31 -17.27 4.23
N THR A 228 5.24 -17.12 3.30
CA THR A 228 6.33 -18.09 3.10
C THR A 228 7.26 -18.16 4.32
N SER A 229 7.58 -17.02 4.93
CA SER A 229 8.44 -16.95 6.11
C SER A 229 7.81 -17.60 7.35
N LEU A 230 6.48 -17.45 7.54
CA LEU A 230 5.71 -18.16 8.56
C LEU A 230 5.67 -19.65 8.27
N GLN A 231 5.35 -20.05 7.04
CA GLN A 231 5.28 -21.46 6.64
C GLN A 231 6.61 -22.20 6.83
N GLN A 232 7.72 -21.50 6.59
CA GLN A 232 9.07 -22.05 6.76
C GLN A 232 9.59 -21.95 8.21
N GLY A 233 8.86 -21.28 9.11
CA GLY A 233 9.29 -21.06 10.51
C GLY A 233 10.48 -20.11 10.66
N VAL A 234 10.75 -19.26 9.66
CA VAL A 234 11.77 -18.21 9.75
C VAL A 234 11.36 -17.14 10.76
N ILE A 235 10.07 -16.84 10.79
CA ILE A 235 9.41 -16.00 11.78
C ILE A 235 8.34 -16.82 12.52
N HIS A 236 8.04 -16.43 13.75
CA HIS A 236 7.05 -17.11 14.60
C HIS A 236 5.66 -16.48 14.48
N GLY A 237 5.59 -15.22 14.10
CA GLY A 237 4.37 -14.46 13.92
C GLY A 237 4.61 -13.15 13.20
N GLN A 238 3.54 -12.40 13.05
CA GLN A 238 3.52 -11.09 12.41
C GLN A 238 2.46 -10.21 13.08
N GLU A 239 2.29 -8.98 12.62
CA GLU A 239 1.27 -8.05 13.07
C GLU A 239 0.64 -7.31 11.89
N ASN A 240 -0.68 -7.27 11.84
CA ASN A 240 -1.45 -6.63 10.78
C ASN A 240 -2.92 -6.40 11.21
N PRO A 241 -3.68 -5.56 10.48
CA PRO A 241 -5.12 -5.52 10.56
C PRO A 241 -5.76 -6.85 10.10
N LEU A 242 -6.99 -7.13 10.54
CA LEU A 242 -7.69 -8.37 10.22
C LEU A 242 -7.89 -8.55 8.71
N ALA A 243 -8.16 -7.47 7.96
CA ALA A 243 -8.29 -7.51 6.52
C ALA A 243 -7.02 -8.04 5.82
N ASN A 244 -5.84 -7.57 6.25
CA ASN A 244 -4.57 -8.04 5.71
C ASN A 244 -4.25 -9.49 6.13
N ILE A 245 -4.64 -9.89 7.35
CA ILE A 245 -4.50 -11.29 7.82
C ILE A 245 -5.33 -12.22 6.94
N TYR A 246 -6.55 -11.81 6.60
CA TYR A 246 -7.44 -12.57 5.72
C TYR A 246 -6.95 -12.58 4.28
N ASP A 247 -6.63 -11.42 3.71
CA ASP A 247 -6.20 -11.26 2.32
C ASP A 247 -4.93 -12.05 1.98
N ALA A 248 -3.94 -12.04 2.90
CA ALA A 248 -2.72 -12.83 2.76
C ALA A 248 -2.87 -14.29 3.18
N SER A 249 -4.09 -14.76 3.46
CA SER A 249 -4.39 -16.14 3.89
C SER A 249 -3.57 -16.61 5.10
N LEU A 250 -3.22 -15.69 6.02
CA LEU A 250 -2.36 -16.02 7.16
C LEU A 250 -3.01 -17.02 8.13
N PHE A 251 -4.34 -17.17 8.07
CA PHE A 251 -5.09 -18.19 8.78
C PHE A 251 -4.69 -19.64 8.41
N GLU A 252 -4.00 -19.86 7.29
CA GLU A 252 -3.49 -21.17 6.90
C GLU A 252 -2.19 -21.56 7.61
N VAL A 253 -1.49 -20.58 8.20
CA VAL A 253 -0.16 -20.74 8.80
C VAL A 253 -0.06 -20.15 10.21
N GLN A 254 -1.14 -19.58 10.75
CA GLN A 254 -1.21 -18.97 12.09
C GLN A 254 -2.52 -19.37 12.79
N ASP A 255 -2.42 -19.84 14.03
CA ASP A 255 -3.55 -20.36 14.80
C ASP A 255 -4.28 -19.28 15.62
N TYR A 256 -3.56 -18.21 16.04
CA TYR A 256 -4.07 -17.23 16.98
C TYR A 256 -3.99 -15.81 16.42
N VAL A 257 -5.02 -15.02 16.73
CA VAL A 257 -5.00 -13.54 16.66
C VAL A 257 -5.01 -13.03 18.10
N ILE A 258 -3.99 -12.30 18.49
CA ILE A 258 -3.87 -11.65 19.79
C ILE A 258 -4.29 -10.19 19.60
N GLU A 259 -5.39 -9.80 20.24
CA GLU A 259 -6.04 -8.48 20.06
C GLU A 259 -5.26 -7.40 20.83
N THR A 260 -4.01 -7.18 20.43
CA THR A 260 -3.16 -6.13 20.99
C THR A 260 -3.58 -4.74 20.58
N GLU A 261 -4.21 -4.61 19.41
CA GLU A 261 -4.65 -3.33 18.81
C GLU A 261 -3.58 -2.22 18.93
N HIS A 262 -2.34 -2.60 18.85
CA HIS A 262 -1.20 -1.78 19.22
C HIS A 262 -0.95 -0.60 18.28
N LEU A 263 -1.55 -0.58 17.08
CA LEU A 263 -1.41 0.52 16.14
C LEU A 263 -2.72 0.77 15.39
N ARG A 264 -3.21 2.00 15.51
CA ARG A 264 -4.26 2.57 14.66
C ARG A 264 -3.60 3.61 13.75
N ALA A 265 -3.62 3.37 12.45
CA ALA A 265 -3.03 4.26 11.47
C ALA A 265 -3.90 4.33 10.21
N ARG A 266 -3.60 5.27 9.35
CA ARG A 266 -4.18 5.37 8.01
C ARG A 266 -3.15 4.95 6.97
N VAL A 267 -3.63 4.63 5.79
CA VAL A 267 -2.82 4.49 4.58
C VAL A 267 -3.17 5.64 3.66
N TYR A 268 -2.16 6.29 3.13
CA TYR A 268 -2.34 7.42 2.24
C TYR A 268 -2.41 6.94 0.79
N MET A 269 -3.39 7.45 0.05
CA MET A 269 -3.36 7.44 -1.40
C MET A 269 -2.52 8.63 -1.84
N ALA A 270 -1.32 8.36 -2.29
CA ALA A 270 -0.36 9.40 -2.66
C ALA A 270 -0.05 9.35 -4.15
N ILE A 271 0.08 10.52 -4.77
CA ILE A 271 0.49 10.67 -6.17
C ILE A 271 1.85 11.37 -6.25
N SER A 272 2.65 10.99 -7.25
CA SER A 272 3.88 11.69 -7.61
C SER A 272 3.63 13.19 -7.76
N GLU A 273 4.27 14.02 -6.92
CA GLU A 273 4.15 15.48 -7.04
C GLU A 273 4.72 16.01 -8.35
N GLY A 274 5.82 15.42 -8.80
CA GLY A 274 6.44 15.80 -10.07
C GLY A 274 5.50 15.59 -11.27
N ARG A 275 4.74 14.50 -11.24
CA ARG A 275 3.71 14.22 -12.26
C ARG A 275 2.49 15.11 -12.08
N PHE A 276 1.93 15.13 -10.85
CA PHE A 276 0.70 15.87 -10.54
C PHE A 276 0.82 17.36 -10.86
N SER A 277 1.91 18.00 -10.46
CA SER A 277 2.15 19.43 -10.72
C SER A 277 2.35 19.78 -12.20
N SER A 278 2.65 18.80 -13.06
CA SER A 278 2.77 18.98 -14.50
C SER A 278 1.42 19.00 -15.24
N PHE A 279 0.33 18.57 -14.59
CA PHE A 279 -1.00 18.53 -15.18
C PHE A 279 -1.70 19.88 -15.11
N SER A 280 -2.70 20.09 -15.97
CA SER A 280 -3.54 21.28 -15.92
C SER A 280 -4.29 21.39 -14.58
N PRO A 281 -4.63 22.61 -14.11
CA PRO A 281 -5.42 22.78 -12.89
C PRO A 281 -6.74 22.01 -12.91
N GLU A 282 -7.36 21.89 -14.07
CA GLU A 282 -8.60 21.15 -14.30
C GLU A 282 -8.39 19.64 -14.08
N ALA A 283 -7.29 19.07 -14.62
CA ALA A 283 -6.95 17.67 -14.42
C ALA A 283 -6.59 17.39 -12.96
N GLN A 284 -5.83 18.27 -12.31
CA GLN A 284 -5.49 18.16 -10.88
C GLN A 284 -6.75 18.15 -10.00
N ALA A 285 -7.70 19.07 -10.27
CA ALA A 285 -8.96 19.12 -9.52
C ALA A 285 -9.79 17.84 -9.73
N MET A 286 -9.86 17.34 -10.96
CA MET A 286 -10.58 16.11 -11.30
C MET A 286 -9.98 14.88 -10.62
N ILE A 287 -8.65 14.76 -10.62
CA ILE A 287 -7.94 13.67 -9.91
C ILE A 287 -8.25 13.71 -8.41
N GLN A 288 -8.15 14.89 -7.80
CA GLN A 288 -8.43 15.05 -6.37
C GLN A 288 -9.89 14.71 -6.01
N GLU A 289 -10.85 15.17 -6.83
CA GLU A 289 -12.27 14.88 -6.60
C GLU A 289 -12.57 13.39 -6.72
N CYS A 290 -12.09 12.73 -7.78
CA CYS A 290 -12.28 11.28 -7.97
C CYS A 290 -11.56 10.45 -6.90
N ALA A 291 -10.39 10.88 -6.42
CA ALA A 291 -9.71 10.23 -5.31
C ALA A 291 -10.53 10.32 -4.03
N THR A 292 -11.07 11.49 -3.72
CA THR A 292 -11.92 11.69 -2.54
C THR A 292 -13.17 10.79 -2.60
N GLU A 293 -13.84 10.70 -3.75
CA GLU A 293 -15.01 9.84 -3.92
C GLU A 293 -14.66 8.35 -3.79
N ALA A 294 -13.54 7.91 -4.38
CA ALA A 294 -13.06 6.54 -4.27
C ALA A 294 -12.67 6.16 -2.84
N ILE A 295 -12.06 7.08 -2.09
CA ILE A 295 -11.70 6.89 -0.67
C ILE A 295 -12.97 6.78 0.18
N ASN A 296 -14.01 7.59 -0.08
CA ASN A 296 -15.28 7.48 0.63
C ASN A 296 -15.96 6.12 0.35
N TYR A 297 -15.91 5.65 -0.89
CA TYR A 297 -16.40 4.31 -1.24
C TYR A 297 -15.63 3.20 -0.51
N GLU A 298 -14.30 3.30 -0.42
CA GLU A 298 -13.50 2.35 0.37
C GLU A 298 -13.90 2.35 1.84
N HIS A 299 -14.16 3.54 2.38
CA HIS A 299 -14.57 3.67 3.77
C HIS A 299 -15.88 2.93 4.08
N GLU A 300 -16.85 2.99 3.19
CA GLU A 300 -18.11 2.24 3.31
C GLU A 300 -17.85 0.73 3.26
N LEU A 301 -17.05 0.26 2.29
CA LEU A 301 -16.66 -1.14 2.18
C LEU A 301 -15.89 -1.63 3.41
N PHE A 302 -14.96 -0.82 3.92
CA PHE A 302 -14.20 -1.16 5.12
C PHE A 302 -15.11 -1.41 6.32
N LEU A 303 -16.10 -0.54 6.57
CA LEU A 303 -17.03 -0.70 7.68
C LEU A 303 -17.88 -1.98 7.57
N GLU A 304 -18.30 -2.33 6.35
CA GLU A 304 -19.06 -3.56 6.09
C GLU A 304 -18.20 -4.82 6.31
N GLU A 305 -16.98 -4.83 5.82
CA GLU A 305 -16.07 -5.97 5.94
C GLU A 305 -15.56 -6.14 7.39
N GLU A 306 -15.12 -5.06 8.05
CA GLU A 306 -14.59 -5.09 9.42
C GLU A 306 -15.57 -5.73 10.41
N ALA A 307 -16.87 -5.47 10.24
CA ALA A 307 -17.94 -6.03 11.09
C ALA A 307 -17.98 -7.58 11.04
N THR A 308 -17.46 -8.21 10.00
CA THR A 308 -17.54 -9.66 9.79
C THR A 308 -16.18 -10.38 9.80
N LEU A 309 -15.07 -9.66 9.70
CA LEU A 309 -13.73 -10.24 9.57
C LEU A 309 -13.36 -11.14 10.75
N LYS A 310 -13.67 -10.74 11.99
CA LYS A 310 -13.39 -11.56 13.19
C LYS A 310 -14.09 -12.92 13.09
N SER A 311 -15.38 -12.94 12.78
CA SER A 311 -16.13 -14.20 12.62
C SER A 311 -15.64 -15.02 11.44
N THR A 312 -15.30 -14.37 10.33
CA THR A 312 -14.76 -15.03 9.14
C THR A 312 -13.42 -15.73 9.44
N LEU A 313 -12.50 -15.07 10.14
CA LEU A 313 -11.22 -15.67 10.54
C LEU A 313 -11.41 -16.79 11.55
N GLN A 314 -12.39 -16.70 12.45
CA GLN A 314 -12.77 -17.78 13.35
C GLN A 314 -13.31 -19.01 12.60
N GLU A 315 -14.14 -18.80 11.58
CA GLU A 315 -14.62 -19.87 10.69
C GLU A 315 -13.47 -20.52 9.89
N LYS A 316 -12.40 -19.77 9.62
CA LYS A 316 -11.15 -20.28 9.03
C LYS A 316 -10.25 -21.02 10.02
N GLY A 317 -10.62 -21.06 11.29
CA GLY A 317 -9.93 -21.83 12.33
C GLY A 317 -9.06 -21.00 13.27
N MET A 318 -8.98 -19.67 13.12
CA MET A 318 -8.19 -18.84 14.04
C MET A 318 -8.90 -18.66 15.39
N THR A 319 -8.14 -18.70 16.47
CA THR A 319 -8.60 -18.38 17.82
C THR A 319 -8.21 -16.95 18.18
N PHE A 320 -9.17 -16.17 18.65
CA PHE A 320 -8.93 -14.80 19.10
C PHE A 320 -8.67 -14.78 20.60
N ILE A 321 -7.60 -14.09 21.00
CA ILE A 321 -7.18 -13.91 22.39
C ILE A 321 -7.30 -12.43 22.72
N GLU A 322 -8.29 -12.08 23.55
CA GLU A 322 -8.39 -10.77 24.15
C GLU A 322 -7.31 -10.60 25.22
N VAL A 323 -6.60 -9.46 25.20
CA VAL A 323 -5.55 -9.16 26.17
C VAL A 323 -5.80 -7.82 26.86
N ASP A 324 -5.31 -7.68 28.10
CA ASP A 324 -5.15 -6.35 28.69
C ASP A 324 -4.08 -5.58 27.92
N GLN A 325 -4.48 -4.54 27.20
CA GLN A 325 -3.57 -3.75 26.36
C GLN A 325 -2.64 -2.84 27.19
N ALA A 326 -2.97 -2.54 28.45
CA ALA A 326 -2.22 -1.58 29.26
C ALA A 326 -0.74 -1.97 29.47
N PRO A 327 -0.38 -3.24 29.80
CA PRO A 327 1.02 -3.63 29.91
C PRO A 327 1.78 -3.58 28.57
N PHE A 328 1.10 -3.89 27.44
CA PHE A 328 1.68 -3.80 26.10
C PHE A 328 1.95 -2.33 25.75
N LYS A 329 0.98 -1.43 25.98
CA LYS A 329 1.10 0.00 25.77
C LYS A 329 2.25 0.58 26.60
N GLU A 330 2.33 0.28 27.88
CA GLU A 330 3.38 0.77 28.78
C GLU A 330 4.79 0.48 28.23
N LYS A 331 5.06 -0.81 27.90
CA LYS A 331 6.37 -1.21 27.38
C LYS A 331 6.64 -0.65 25.98
N ALA A 332 5.66 -0.72 25.07
CA ALA A 332 5.81 -0.26 23.69
C ALA A 332 6.11 1.25 23.63
N VAL A 333 5.29 2.06 24.31
CA VAL A 333 5.46 3.52 24.32
C VAL A 333 6.79 3.92 24.96
N ALA A 334 7.16 3.31 26.09
CA ALA A 334 8.46 3.57 26.71
C ALA A 334 9.64 3.25 25.79
N GLY A 335 9.55 2.13 25.03
CA GLY A 335 10.58 1.75 24.05
C GLY A 335 10.70 2.75 22.92
N VAL A 336 9.56 3.13 22.33
CA VAL A 336 9.54 4.05 21.18
C VAL A 336 10.01 5.45 21.57
N LEU A 337 9.59 5.99 22.72
CA LEU A 337 10.02 7.31 23.17
C LEU A 337 11.55 7.48 23.29
N ASN A 338 12.27 6.37 23.49
CA ASN A 338 13.74 6.37 23.56
C ASN A 338 14.42 6.53 22.19
N VAL A 339 13.70 6.22 21.10
CA VAL A 339 14.25 6.24 19.73
C VAL A 339 13.71 7.40 18.88
N LEU A 340 12.72 8.14 19.37
CA LEU A 340 12.19 9.30 18.67
C LEU A 340 13.24 10.42 18.54
N THR A 341 13.34 11.00 17.36
CA THR A 341 14.04 12.27 17.15
C THR A 341 13.27 13.42 17.81
N ASP A 342 13.93 14.57 18.01
CA ASP A 342 13.29 15.74 18.61
C ASP A 342 12.10 16.25 17.79
N LYS A 343 12.18 16.15 16.46
CA LYS A 343 11.06 16.50 15.56
C LYS A 343 9.89 15.53 15.72
N GLN A 344 10.17 14.24 15.75
CA GLN A 344 9.13 13.23 15.98
C GLN A 344 8.47 13.38 17.35
N LYS A 345 9.24 13.71 18.40
CA LYS A 345 8.68 14.00 19.73
C LYS A 345 7.72 15.19 19.69
N ALA A 346 8.10 16.27 18.98
CA ALA A 346 7.24 17.44 18.84
C ALA A 346 5.93 17.11 18.11
N ILE A 347 5.97 16.27 17.06
CA ILE A 347 4.76 15.81 16.36
C ILE A 347 3.94 14.88 17.28
N TYR A 348 4.58 13.95 18.00
CA TYR A 348 3.90 13.06 18.95
C TYR A 348 3.15 13.83 20.05
N GLU A 349 3.76 14.87 20.62
CA GLU A 349 3.11 15.74 21.61
C GLU A 349 1.84 16.40 21.05
N LYS A 350 1.88 16.85 19.78
CA LYS A 350 0.70 17.40 19.10
C LYS A 350 -0.36 16.33 18.85
N ILE A 351 0.04 15.10 18.49
CA ILE A 351 -0.89 13.96 18.33
C ILE A 351 -1.61 13.71 19.65
N VAL A 352 -0.86 13.56 20.75
CA VAL A 352 -1.45 13.32 22.08
C VAL A 352 -2.39 14.45 22.49
N ALA A 353 -2.00 15.72 22.25
CA ALA A 353 -2.82 16.88 22.58
C ALA A 353 -4.10 17.00 21.70
N ALA A 354 -4.15 16.34 20.57
CA ALA A 354 -5.33 16.32 19.69
C ALA A 354 -6.39 15.29 20.12
N ASP A 355 -6.11 14.46 21.14
CA ASP A 355 -7.08 13.46 21.63
C ASP A 355 -8.30 14.17 22.25
N PRO A 356 -9.51 14.00 21.69
CA PRO A 356 -10.72 14.64 22.23
C PRO A 356 -11.10 14.18 23.65
N GLN A 357 -10.46 13.09 24.12
CA GLN A 357 -10.74 12.48 25.42
C GLN A 357 -9.60 12.70 26.43
N ALA A 358 -8.55 13.47 26.07
CA ALA A 358 -7.40 13.73 26.93
C ALA A 358 -7.70 14.73 28.07
#